data_c0f0fad300799f8e1ab906c426d5e02a
#
_entry.id   c0f0fad300799f8e1ab906c426d5e02a
#
_cell.length_a   1.000
_cell.length_b   1.000
_cell.length_c   1.000
_cell.angle_alpha   90.00
_cell.angle_beta   90.00
_cell.angle_gamma   90.00
#
_symmetry.space_group_name_H-M   'P 1'
#
loop_
_entity.id
_entity.type
_entity.pdbx_description
1 polymer ?
#
loop_
_entity_poly.entity_id
_entity_poly.type
_entity_poly.pdbx_seq_one_letter_code
_entity_poly.pdbx_strand_id
1 'polypeptide(L)'
;MTQLPQSVVFELTYACNHACPFCSCPWEAEGAERGMELSIDDWKKAALEFIGHGVRNIILSGGEPLLKEGIGDLLGFLAFQLRAAYGIHYDLQLSTNGTLLTREMLHLLKDCNATLCTSLPSLFDFKGQTGTGQDFRAVLKHVYAASELGIRSTVGIPLTKTVLPELYEMISYALLSGTDTVLLNPFRPSGRGASHPEYLLTPEDIHSALTTAEEVFHACKGKVRIGGEYPPGIVDPAQYPDLILSTDCPAAKGIFTVSPDGMIRLCEHDPRQLCRWDEWKALEQIPVWREMITGKHPVCPLFS
;
A
#
# COMPACT_ATOMS: atom_id res chain seq x y z
N MET A 1 -14.31 10.30 23.09
CA MET A 1 -14.21 8.92 22.57
C MET A 1 -13.28 8.99 21.36
N THR A 2 -12.18 8.26 21.38
CA THR A 2 -11.29 8.18 20.21
C THR A 2 -12.07 7.52 19.08
N GLN A 3 -12.19 8.23 17.99
CA GLN A 3 -12.66 7.66 16.76
C GLN A 3 -11.44 7.09 16.05
N LEU A 4 -11.47 5.82 15.66
CA LEU A 4 -10.43 5.23 14.83
C LEU A 4 -10.42 5.90 13.44
N PRO A 5 -9.26 5.97 12.78
CA PRO A 5 -9.19 6.31 11.36
C PRO A 5 -10.11 5.41 10.54
N GLN A 6 -10.64 5.94 9.44
CA GLN A 6 -11.57 5.18 8.61
C GLN A 6 -10.91 4.04 7.81
N SER A 7 -9.59 4.05 7.70
CA SER A 7 -8.83 3.05 6.95
C SER A 7 -7.87 2.31 7.86
N VAL A 8 -7.72 1.00 7.63
CA VAL A 8 -6.74 0.14 8.29
C VAL A 8 -6.01 -0.72 7.27
N VAL A 9 -4.70 -0.87 7.45
CA VAL A 9 -3.90 -1.87 6.76
C VAL A 9 -3.74 -3.09 7.67
N PHE A 10 -4.14 -4.25 7.21
CA PHE A 10 -3.88 -5.54 7.82
C PHE A 10 -2.68 -6.19 7.14
N GLU A 11 -1.54 -6.20 7.81
CA GLU A 11 -0.35 -6.90 7.34
C GLU A 11 -0.42 -8.35 7.79
N LEU A 12 -0.97 -9.22 6.94
CA LEU A 12 -1.43 -10.56 7.32
C LEU A 12 -0.32 -11.54 7.69
N THR A 13 0.88 -11.35 7.15
CA THR A 13 2.01 -12.27 7.31
C THR A 13 3.35 -11.56 7.12
N TYR A 14 4.37 -12.07 7.79
CA TYR A 14 5.76 -11.67 7.55
C TYR A 14 6.36 -12.33 6.30
N ALA A 15 5.77 -13.45 5.86
CA ALA A 15 6.28 -14.20 4.71
C ALA A 15 6.11 -13.42 3.40
N CYS A 16 7.13 -13.43 2.56
CA CYS A 16 7.09 -12.90 1.21
C CYS A 16 7.89 -13.79 0.28
N ASN A 17 7.42 -13.98 -0.95
CA ASN A 17 8.15 -14.68 -2.01
C ASN A 17 9.09 -13.75 -2.78
N HIS A 18 9.16 -12.46 -2.42
CA HIS A 18 10.12 -11.48 -2.93
C HIS A 18 11.10 -11.05 -1.84
N ALA A 19 12.28 -10.56 -2.26
CA ALA A 19 13.32 -10.01 -1.39
C ALA A 19 13.74 -8.60 -1.86
N CYS A 20 12.74 -7.74 -2.11
CA CYS A 20 12.97 -6.40 -2.67
C CYS A 20 13.92 -5.56 -1.79
N PRO A 21 15.00 -4.99 -2.35
CA PRO A 21 15.93 -4.17 -1.57
C PRO A 21 15.29 -2.88 -1.07
N PHE A 22 14.28 -2.36 -1.76
CA PHE A 22 13.52 -1.16 -1.35
C PHE A 22 12.36 -1.46 -0.39
N CYS A 23 12.20 -2.72 0.09
CA CYS A 23 11.07 -3.10 0.94
C CYS A 23 11.03 -2.28 2.22
N SER A 24 9.89 -1.61 2.46
CA SER A 24 9.68 -0.73 3.61
C SER A 24 9.08 -1.44 4.82
N CYS A 25 8.78 -2.74 4.74
CA CYS A 25 8.23 -3.50 5.85
C CYS A 25 9.19 -3.47 7.05
N PRO A 26 8.80 -2.91 8.20
CA PRO A 26 9.73 -2.68 9.33
C PRO A 26 10.41 -3.97 9.85
N TRP A 27 9.72 -5.10 9.78
CA TRP A 27 10.28 -6.40 10.19
C TRP A 27 11.34 -6.97 9.23
N GLU A 28 11.58 -6.32 8.10
CA GLU A 28 12.67 -6.66 7.18
C GLU A 28 13.96 -5.88 7.49
N ALA A 29 13.93 -4.97 8.47
CA ALA A 29 15.13 -4.31 8.97
C ALA A 29 16.04 -5.32 9.69
N GLU A 30 17.35 -5.08 9.62
CA GLU A 30 18.34 -5.90 10.33
C GLU A 30 18.06 -5.88 11.85
N GLY A 31 18.02 -7.07 12.47
CA GLY A 31 17.76 -7.22 13.90
C GLY A 31 16.29 -7.01 14.33
N ALA A 32 15.37 -6.83 13.39
CA ALA A 32 13.95 -6.71 13.72
C ALA A 32 13.40 -8.04 14.27
N GLU A 33 12.63 -7.94 15.34
CA GLU A 33 11.94 -9.09 15.93
C GLU A 33 10.61 -9.35 15.23
N ARG A 34 10.22 -10.62 15.12
CA ARG A 34 8.94 -11.06 14.57
C ARG A 34 8.18 -11.81 15.66
N GLY A 35 6.99 -11.33 15.99
CA GLY A 35 6.07 -12.03 16.90
C GLY A 35 5.36 -13.19 16.22
N MET A 36 4.48 -13.85 16.97
CA MET A 36 3.60 -14.89 16.42
C MET A 36 2.49 -14.25 15.60
N GLU A 37 2.35 -14.70 14.35
CA GLU A 37 1.29 -14.18 13.45
C GLU A 37 -0.11 -14.51 13.95
N LEU A 38 -1.03 -13.56 13.77
CA LEU A 38 -2.45 -13.77 14.01
C LEU A 38 -3.01 -14.86 13.08
N SER A 39 -3.94 -15.67 13.62
CA SER A 39 -4.76 -16.57 12.82
C SER A 39 -5.79 -15.81 11.98
N ILE A 40 -6.38 -16.47 10.98
CA ILE A 40 -7.49 -15.88 10.20
C ILE A 40 -8.67 -15.53 11.10
N ASP A 41 -8.94 -16.33 12.12
CA ASP A 41 -10.03 -16.05 13.06
C ASP A 41 -9.75 -14.83 13.94
N ASP A 42 -8.48 -14.58 14.28
CA ASP A 42 -8.11 -13.36 15.01
C ASP A 42 -8.20 -12.13 14.12
N TRP A 43 -7.81 -12.23 12.84
CA TRP A 43 -8.04 -11.17 11.85
C TRP A 43 -9.54 -10.86 11.67
N LYS A 44 -10.42 -11.87 11.64
CA LYS A 44 -11.86 -11.67 11.60
C LYS A 44 -12.38 -10.95 12.84
N LYS A 45 -11.88 -11.30 14.03
CA LYS A 45 -12.26 -10.61 15.29
C LYS A 45 -11.80 -9.16 15.28
N ALA A 46 -10.54 -8.89 14.88
CA ALA A 46 -10.01 -7.54 14.75
C ALA A 46 -10.84 -6.69 13.77
N ALA A 47 -11.21 -7.26 12.64
CA ALA A 47 -12.04 -6.60 11.64
C ALA A 47 -13.43 -6.23 12.20
N LEU A 48 -14.10 -7.15 12.91
CA LEU A 48 -15.40 -6.86 13.52
C LEU A 48 -15.32 -5.73 14.55
N GLU A 49 -14.28 -5.75 15.40
CA GLU A 49 -14.02 -4.67 16.37
C GLU A 49 -13.87 -3.33 15.67
N PHE A 50 -13.01 -3.25 14.65
CA PHE A 50 -12.73 -2.00 13.95
C PHE A 50 -13.90 -1.52 13.09
N ILE A 51 -14.61 -2.40 12.38
CA ILE A 51 -15.83 -2.08 11.62
C ILE A 51 -16.89 -1.50 12.57
N GLY A 52 -17.07 -2.11 13.75
CA GLY A 52 -17.98 -1.61 14.78
C GLY A 52 -17.61 -0.22 15.33
N HIS A 53 -16.37 0.24 15.10
CA HIS A 53 -15.87 1.54 15.55
C HIS A 53 -15.53 2.51 14.39
N GLY A 54 -16.12 2.31 13.21
CA GLY A 54 -16.10 3.28 12.11
C GLY A 54 -15.07 3.02 11.01
N VAL A 55 -14.25 1.96 11.11
CA VAL A 55 -13.36 1.54 10.02
C VAL A 55 -14.20 0.97 8.88
N ARG A 56 -14.09 1.56 7.71
CA ARG A 56 -14.82 1.16 6.50
C ARG A 56 -13.93 0.84 5.30
N ASN A 57 -12.64 1.16 5.38
CA ASN A 57 -11.67 0.85 4.35
C ASN A 57 -10.63 -0.13 4.93
N ILE A 58 -10.50 -1.30 4.35
CA ILE A 58 -9.57 -2.34 4.80
C ILE A 58 -8.66 -2.72 3.64
N ILE A 59 -7.35 -2.61 3.87
CA ILE A 59 -6.32 -2.99 2.92
C ILE A 59 -5.65 -4.25 3.48
N LEU A 60 -5.72 -5.35 2.73
CA LEU A 60 -4.99 -6.57 3.03
C LEU A 60 -3.60 -6.49 2.38
N SER A 61 -2.56 -6.57 3.20
CA SER A 61 -1.16 -6.40 2.84
C SER A 61 -0.29 -7.36 3.68
N GLY A 62 0.99 -7.02 3.85
CA GLY A 62 1.95 -7.76 4.66
C GLY A 62 3.29 -7.90 3.95
N GLY A 63 3.94 -9.04 4.08
CA GLY A 63 4.97 -9.47 3.14
C GLY A 63 4.30 -9.72 1.77
N GLU A 64 3.79 -10.92 1.56
CA GLU A 64 2.89 -11.22 0.44
C GLU A 64 1.60 -11.86 1.00
N PRO A 65 0.47 -11.13 0.97
CA PRO A 65 -0.76 -11.60 1.60
C PRO A 65 -1.29 -12.91 1.00
N LEU A 66 -1.01 -13.18 -0.27
CA LEU A 66 -1.42 -14.43 -0.93
C LEU A 66 -0.72 -15.69 -0.40
N LEU A 67 0.33 -15.53 0.43
CA LEU A 67 0.93 -16.63 1.17
C LEU A 67 0.20 -16.98 2.47
N LYS A 68 -0.72 -16.10 2.94
CA LYS A 68 -1.51 -16.38 4.15
C LYS A 68 -2.59 -17.40 3.84
N GLU A 69 -2.47 -18.58 4.44
CA GLU A 69 -3.52 -19.61 4.34
C GLU A 69 -4.87 -19.06 4.86
N GLY A 70 -5.94 -19.30 4.11
CA GLY A 70 -7.28 -18.80 4.47
C GLY A 70 -7.57 -17.36 4.04
N ILE A 71 -6.70 -16.69 3.28
CA ILE A 71 -6.96 -15.32 2.81
C ILE A 71 -8.26 -15.18 2.02
N GLY A 72 -8.63 -16.18 1.22
CA GLY A 72 -9.89 -16.18 0.48
C GLY A 72 -11.11 -16.14 1.39
N ASP A 73 -11.08 -16.89 2.49
CA ASP A 73 -12.13 -16.89 3.50
C ASP A 73 -12.21 -15.54 4.24
N LEU A 74 -11.06 -14.94 4.55
CA LEU A 74 -11.00 -13.59 5.13
C LEU A 74 -11.58 -12.54 4.18
N LEU A 75 -11.22 -12.55 2.90
CA LEU A 75 -11.76 -11.62 1.89
C LEU A 75 -13.29 -11.69 1.80
N GLY A 76 -13.85 -12.91 1.68
CA GLY A 76 -15.29 -13.11 1.64
C GLY A 76 -15.98 -12.63 2.90
N PHE A 77 -15.40 -12.93 4.07
CA PHE A 77 -15.90 -12.47 5.36
C PHE A 77 -15.91 -10.92 5.45
N LEU A 78 -14.82 -10.26 5.10
CA LEU A 78 -14.71 -8.80 5.15
C LEU A 78 -15.70 -8.14 4.21
N ALA A 79 -15.82 -8.61 2.97
CA ALA A 79 -16.78 -8.07 2.01
C ALA A 79 -18.21 -8.16 2.52
N PHE A 80 -18.59 -9.28 3.17
CA PHE A 80 -19.90 -9.44 3.78
C PHE A 80 -20.13 -8.45 4.92
N GLN A 81 -19.18 -8.35 5.87
CA GLN A 81 -19.33 -7.48 7.04
C GLN A 81 -19.33 -5.99 6.68
N LEU A 82 -18.42 -5.56 5.78
CA LEU A 82 -18.37 -4.18 5.32
C LEU A 82 -19.64 -3.79 4.57
N ARG A 83 -20.17 -4.67 3.70
CA ARG A 83 -21.43 -4.43 3.00
C ARG A 83 -22.61 -4.36 3.96
N ALA A 84 -22.65 -5.21 4.99
CA ALA A 84 -23.70 -5.19 6.01
C ALA A 84 -23.68 -3.89 6.83
N ALA A 85 -22.48 -3.37 7.15
CA ALA A 85 -22.31 -2.18 7.97
C ALA A 85 -22.48 -0.87 7.18
N TYR A 86 -22.00 -0.81 5.93
CA TYR A 86 -21.84 0.44 5.17
C TYR A 86 -22.49 0.44 3.78
N GLY A 87 -23.18 -0.63 3.38
CA GLY A 87 -23.79 -0.75 2.06
C GLY A 87 -22.74 -0.77 0.96
N ILE A 88 -22.70 0.28 0.14
CA ILE A 88 -21.71 0.47 -0.94
C ILE A 88 -20.59 1.45 -0.55
N HIS A 89 -20.63 2.02 0.66
CA HIS A 89 -19.73 3.09 1.12
C HIS A 89 -18.53 2.54 1.90
N TYR A 90 -17.88 1.52 1.33
CA TYR A 90 -16.65 0.93 1.87
C TYR A 90 -15.64 0.70 0.76
N ASP A 91 -14.38 0.48 1.14
CA ASP A 91 -13.33 0.00 0.24
C ASP A 91 -12.62 -1.21 0.85
N LEU A 92 -12.48 -2.25 0.05
CA LEU A 92 -11.73 -3.47 0.38
C LEU A 92 -10.65 -3.64 -0.68
N GLN A 93 -9.40 -3.74 -0.26
CA GLN A 93 -8.27 -3.81 -1.16
C GLN A 93 -7.38 -5.01 -0.86
N LEU A 94 -6.85 -5.64 -1.89
CA LEU A 94 -5.77 -6.61 -1.81
C LEU A 94 -4.51 -5.98 -2.40
N SER A 95 -3.50 -5.71 -1.56
CA SER A 95 -2.19 -5.21 -1.96
C SER A 95 -1.21 -6.37 -2.05
N THR A 96 -0.80 -6.75 -3.25
CA THR A 96 0.03 -7.93 -3.55
C THR A 96 1.13 -7.58 -4.54
N ASN A 97 2.24 -8.33 -4.52
CA ASN A 97 3.25 -8.22 -5.58
C ASN A 97 2.76 -8.75 -6.94
N GLY A 98 1.58 -9.35 -6.99
CA GLY A 98 0.88 -9.78 -8.18
C GLY A 98 1.38 -11.08 -8.80
N THR A 99 2.45 -11.69 -8.29
CA THR A 99 3.07 -12.87 -8.91
C THR A 99 2.39 -14.20 -8.57
N LEU A 100 1.64 -14.22 -7.45
CA LEU A 100 0.90 -15.41 -6.98
C LEU A 100 -0.60 -15.35 -7.28
N LEU A 101 -1.06 -14.34 -8.01
CA LEU A 101 -2.47 -14.23 -8.39
C LEU A 101 -2.90 -15.43 -9.25
N THR A 102 -4.05 -16.00 -8.90
CA THR A 102 -4.70 -17.04 -9.69
C THR A 102 -6.01 -16.52 -10.27
N ARG A 103 -6.55 -17.25 -11.24
CA ARG A 103 -7.86 -16.91 -11.83
C ARG A 103 -8.97 -16.99 -10.78
N GLU A 104 -8.91 -17.95 -9.88
CA GLU A 104 -9.85 -18.13 -8.78
C GLU A 104 -9.83 -16.93 -7.84
N MET A 105 -8.63 -16.43 -7.50
CA MET A 105 -8.49 -15.23 -6.68
C MET A 105 -9.05 -13.99 -7.37
N LEU A 106 -8.83 -13.83 -8.68
CA LEU A 106 -9.42 -12.73 -9.44
C LEU A 106 -10.96 -12.79 -9.43
N HIS A 107 -11.56 -13.98 -9.60
CA HIS A 107 -13.01 -14.11 -9.49
C HIS A 107 -13.50 -13.76 -8.08
N LEU A 108 -12.80 -14.18 -7.04
CA LEU A 108 -13.14 -13.85 -5.66
C LEU A 108 -13.08 -12.33 -5.41
N LEU A 109 -12.03 -11.64 -5.90
CA LEU A 109 -11.93 -10.18 -5.80
C LEU A 109 -13.12 -9.49 -6.47
N LYS A 110 -13.53 -9.96 -7.65
CA LYS A 110 -14.73 -9.46 -8.35
C LYS A 110 -15.99 -9.64 -7.50
N ASP A 111 -16.23 -10.85 -6.98
CA ASP A 111 -17.41 -11.18 -6.17
C ASP A 111 -17.46 -10.38 -4.87
N CYS A 112 -16.29 -10.10 -4.28
CA CYS A 112 -16.13 -9.24 -3.11
C CYS A 112 -16.20 -7.74 -3.42
N ASN A 113 -16.25 -7.32 -4.69
CA ASN A 113 -16.11 -5.93 -5.13
C ASN A 113 -14.83 -5.28 -4.55
N ALA A 114 -13.75 -6.06 -4.48
CA ALA A 114 -12.47 -5.63 -3.95
C ALA A 114 -11.60 -5.01 -5.05
N THR A 115 -10.76 -4.05 -4.65
CA THR A 115 -9.76 -3.42 -5.53
C THR A 115 -8.46 -4.23 -5.49
N LEU A 116 -7.88 -4.48 -6.66
CA LEU A 116 -6.56 -5.10 -6.77
C LEU A 116 -5.48 -4.01 -6.80
N CYS A 117 -4.55 -4.04 -5.85
CA CYS A 117 -3.36 -3.20 -5.87
C CYS A 117 -2.13 -4.07 -6.11
N THR A 118 -1.35 -3.78 -7.16
CA THR A 118 -0.12 -4.52 -7.47
C THR A 118 1.08 -3.59 -7.53
N SER A 119 2.28 -4.16 -7.29
CA SER A 119 3.53 -3.42 -7.43
C SER A 119 4.23 -3.75 -8.76
N LEU A 120 4.72 -2.70 -9.43
CA LEU A 120 5.58 -2.81 -10.61
C LEU A 120 6.93 -2.15 -10.29
N PRO A 121 7.92 -2.90 -9.78
CA PRO A 121 9.16 -2.31 -9.27
C PRO A 121 10.19 -1.97 -10.36
N SER A 122 10.11 -2.55 -11.55
CA SER A 122 10.98 -2.28 -12.71
C SER A 122 10.50 -3.07 -13.93
N LEU A 123 10.84 -2.61 -15.12
CA LEU A 123 10.72 -3.39 -16.37
C LEU A 123 12.07 -4.01 -16.76
N PHE A 124 13.16 -3.27 -16.57
CA PHE A 124 14.48 -3.65 -17.07
C PHE A 124 15.24 -4.54 -16.10
N ASP A 125 15.06 -4.33 -14.79
CA ASP A 125 15.72 -5.12 -13.75
C ASP A 125 14.72 -5.67 -12.72
N PHE A 126 13.64 -6.25 -13.18
CA PHE A 126 12.62 -6.83 -12.30
C PHE A 126 13.21 -7.88 -11.34
N LYS A 127 14.14 -8.70 -11.84
CA LYS A 127 14.80 -9.72 -11.04
C LYS A 127 15.66 -9.12 -9.92
N GLY A 128 16.46 -8.11 -10.21
CA GLY A 128 17.28 -7.41 -9.21
C GLY A 128 16.42 -6.70 -8.18
N GLN A 129 15.32 -6.09 -8.63
CA GLN A 129 14.41 -5.35 -7.76
C GLN A 129 13.48 -6.25 -6.93
N THR A 130 13.32 -7.52 -7.24
CA THR A 130 12.45 -8.46 -6.50
C THR A 130 13.18 -9.63 -5.85
N GLY A 131 14.41 -9.88 -6.26
CA GLY A 131 15.17 -11.04 -5.81
C GLY A 131 14.60 -12.38 -6.30
N THR A 132 13.77 -12.39 -7.36
CA THR A 132 13.11 -13.59 -7.88
C THR A 132 13.48 -13.83 -9.34
N GLY A 133 13.19 -15.05 -9.83
CA GLY A 133 13.35 -15.38 -11.27
C GLY A 133 12.15 -14.99 -12.13
N GLN A 134 11.18 -14.26 -11.58
CA GLN A 134 9.97 -13.87 -12.29
C GLN A 134 10.19 -12.62 -13.17
N ASP A 135 9.20 -12.33 -14.02
CA ASP A 135 9.22 -11.24 -14.99
C ASP A 135 8.03 -10.31 -14.72
N PHE A 136 8.20 -9.01 -14.93
CA PHE A 136 7.15 -8.01 -14.80
C PHE A 136 5.90 -8.31 -15.63
N ARG A 137 6.06 -9.03 -16.74
CA ARG A 137 4.94 -9.45 -17.60
C ARG A 137 3.94 -10.34 -16.87
N ALA A 138 4.38 -11.10 -15.86
CA ALA A 138 3.46 -11.89 -15.05
C ALA A 138 2.51 -10.99 -14.26
N VAL A 139 3.00 -9.89 -13.69
CA VAL A 139 2.19 -8.89 -12.98
C VAL A 139 1.21 -8.21 -13.94
N LEU A 140 1.70 -7.67 -15.07
CA LEU A 140 0.87 -6.96 -16.03
C LEU A 140 -0.20 -7.86 -16.66
N LYS A 141 0.10 -9.14 -16.87
CA LYS A 141 -0.90 -10.13 -17.32
C LYS A 141 -2.06 -10.28 -16.33
N HIS A 142 -1.77 -10.27 -15.04
CA HIS A 142 -2.82 -10.35 -14.02
C HIS A 142 -3.61 -9.04 -13.90
N VAL A 143 -2.97 -7.88 -14.06
CA VAL A 143 -3.66 -6.58 -14.16
C VAL A 143 -4.60 -6.57 -15.36
N TYR A 144 -4.14 -7.03 -16.51
CA TYR A 144 -4.99 -7.15 -17.72
C TYR A 144 -6.17 -8.09 -17.47
N ALA A 145 -5.93 -9.25 -16.88
CA ALA A 145 -7.02 -10.19 -16.58
C ALA A 145 -8.03 -9.61 -15.56
N ALA A 146 -7.57 -8.80 -14.59
CA ALA A 146 -8.45 -8.08 -13.67
C ALA A 146 -9.31 -7.04 -14.41
N SER A 147 -8.72 -6.28 -15.34
CA SER A 147 -9.43 -5.31 -16.18
C SER A 147 -10.51 -5.98 -17.03
N GLU A 148 -10.22 -7.12 -17.68
CA GLU A 148 -11.19 -7.90 -18.45
C GLU A 148 -12.37 -8.40 -17.60
N LEU A 149 -12.14 -8.63 -16.32
CA LEU A 149 -13.17 -9.00 -15.35
C LEU A 149 -13.94 -7.79 -14.78
N GLY A 150 -13.53 -6.58 -15.09
CA GLY A 150 -14.09 -5.34 -14.54
C GLY A 150 -13.73 -5.12 -13.05
N ILE A 151 -12.60 -5.68 -12.60
CA ILE A 151 -12.06 -5.44 -11.27
C ILE A 151 -11.29 -4.13 -11.30
N ARG A 152 -11.61 -3.21 -10.37
CA ARG A 152 -10.82 -1.98 -10.19
C ARG A 152 -9.39 -2.34 -9.80
N SER A 153 -8.42 -1.69 -10.44
CA SER A 153 -7.02 -1.96 -10.15
C SER A 153 -6.16 -0.71 -10.04
N THR A 154 -5.13 -0.83 -9.23
CA THR A 154 -4.09 0.18 -9.05
C THR A 154 -2.73 -0.49 -9.22
N VAL A 155 -1.85 0.11 -10.01
CA VAL A 155 -0.45 -0.29 -10.10
C VAL A 155 0.40 0.73 -9.35
N GLY A 156 1.05 0.29 -8.28
CA GLY A 156 2.02 1.07 -7.53
C GLY A 156 3.42 0.91 -8.11
N ILE A 157 4.08 2.00 -8.41
CA ILE A 157 5.49 2.05 -8.82
C ILE A 157 6.29 2.54 -7.63
N PRO A 158 7.12 1.68 -6.99
CA PRO A 158 8.09 2.14 -6.00
C PRO A 158 9.08 3.08 -6.66
N LEU A 159 8.93 4.38 -6.43
CA LEU A 159 9.72 5.40 -7.06
C LEU A 159 11.08 5.50 -6.35
N THR A 160 12.09 4.91 -6.96
CA THR A 160 13.49 4.93 -6.53
C THR A 160 14.34 5.61 -7.60
N LYS A 161 15.54 6.01 -7.25
CA LYS A 161 16.46 6.64 -8.22
C LYS A 161 16.76 5.73 -9.41
N THR A 162 16.75 4.40 -9.21
CA THR A 162 17.06 3.41 -10.24
C THR A 162 15.97 3.24 -11.30
N VAL A 163 14.71 3.57 -10.99
CA VAL A 163 13.58 3.40 -11.93
C VAL A 163 13.29 4.67 -12.75
N LEU A 164 13.87 5.80 -12.42
CA LEU A 164 13.63 7.05 -13.16
C LEU A 164 13.88 6.94 -14.67
N PRO A 165 14.94 6.24 -15.15
CA PRO A 165 15.19 6.12 -16.58
C PRO A 165 14.13 5.33 -17.36
N GLU A 166 13.33 4.49 -16.68
CA GLU A 166 12.31 3.65 -17.31
C GLU A 166 10.87 4.04 -16.91
N LEU A 167 10.72 5.17 -16.18
CA LEU A 167 9.45 5.55 -15.57
C LEU A 167 8.34 5.79 -16.60
N TYR A 168 8.66 6.43 -17.73
CA TYR A 168 7.70 6.67 -18.80
C TYR A 168 7.09 5.36 -19.31
N GLU A 169 7.95 4.38 -19.61
CA GLU A 169 7.55 3.06 -20.05
C GLU A 169 6.77 2.31 -18.97
N MET A 170 7.20 2.39 -17.71
CA MET A 170 6.52 1.73 -16.59
C MET A 170 5.07 2.22 -16.45
N ILE A 171 4.86 3.53 -16.44
CA ILE A 171 3.52 4.12 -16.38
C ILE A 171 2.71 3.69 -17.62
N SER A 172 3.30 3.77 -18.80
CA SER A 172 2.64 3.43 -20.04
C SER A 172 2.22 1.96 -20.10
N TYR A 173 3.10 1.03 -19.71
CA TYR A 173 2.77 -0.41 -19.68
C TYR A 173 1.69 -0.74 -18.63
N ALA A 174 1.73 -0.10 -17.46
CA ALA A 174 0.70 -0.26 -16.45
C ALA A 174 -0.67 0.16 -17.02
N LEU A 175 -0.76 1.34 -17.63
CA LEU A 175 -2.00 1.85 -18.22
C LEU A 175 -2.49 1.00 -19.39
N LEU A 176 -1.59 0.53 -20.27
CA LEU A 176 -1.93 -0.37 -21.38
C LEU A 176 -2.43 -1.73 -20.90
N SER A 177 -2.08 -2.14 -19.69
CA SER A 177 -2.63 -3.34 -19.06
C SER A 177 -4.03 -3.13 -18.47
N GLY A 178 -4.63 -1.94 -18.62
CA GLY A 178 -6.00 -1.65 -18.23
C GLY A 178 -6.18 -1.30 -16.75
N THR A 179 -5.11 -0.90 -16.03
CA THR A 179 -5.26 -0.40 -14.66
C THR A 179 -6.03 0.92 -14.63
N ASP A 180 -6.85 1.12 -13.59
CA ASP A 180 -7.60 2.37 -13.41
C ASP A 180 -6.72 3.51 -12.90
N THR A 181 -5.67 3.18 -12.15
CA THR A 181 -4.80 4.16 -11.49
C THR A 181 -3.36 3.68 -11.45
N VAL A 182 -2.42 4.59 -11.67
CA VAL A 182 -1.00 4.38 -11.39
C VAL A 182 -0.61 5.27 -10.22
N LEU A 183 0.03 4.70 -9.18
CA LEU A 183 0.55 5.44 -8.05
C LEU A 183 2.08 5.43 -8.05
N LEU A 184 2.67 6.60 -8.03
CA LEU A 184 4.09 6.80 -7.84
C LEU A 184 4.36 6.89 -6.34
N ASN A 185 4.94 5.85 -5.76
CA ASN A 185 5.19 5.75 -4.32
C ASN A 185 6.67 6.08 -4.04
N PRO A 186 7.00 7.30 -3.57
CA PRO A 186 8.38 7.67 -3.29
C PRO A 186 9.02 6.70 -2.30
N PHE A 187 10.25 6.29 -2.59
CA PHE A 187 11.02 5.43 -1.70
C PHE A 187 11.14 6.06 -0.30
N ARG A 188 10.92 5.21 0.70
CA ARG A 188 11.05 5.58 2.12
C ARG A 188 12.05 4.63 2.78
N PRO A 189 13.12 5.16 3.44
CA PRO A 189 14.18 4.36 4.02
C PRO A 189 13.71 3.67 5.31
N SER A 190 12.86 2.66 5.15
CA SER A 190 12.33 1.81 6.23
C SER A 190 12.52 0.34 5.87
N GLY A 191 12.45 -0.55 6.83
CA GLY A 191 12.64 -1.97 6.62
C GLY A 191 13.99 -2.30 6.00
N ARG A 192 14.02 -3.18 5.00
CA ARG A 192 15.24 -3.49 4.24
C ARG A 192 15.77 -2.27 3.49
N GLY A 193 14.88 -1.41 3.03
CA GLY A 193 15.23 -0.16 2.35
C GLY A 193 16.10 0.79 3.18
N ALA A 194 16.08 0.69 4.51
CA ALA A 194 16.93 1.52 5.38
C ALA A 194 18.44 1.33 5.12
N SER A 195 18.85 0.19 4.58
CA SER A 195 20.24 -0.12 4.21
C SER A 195 20.61 0.29 2.78
N HIS A 196 19.69 0.96 2.05
CA HIS A 196 19.84 1.29 0.64
C HIS A 196 19.67 2.78 0.34
N PRO A 197 20.58 3.66 0.84
CA PRO A 197 20.47 5.11 0.64
C PRO A 197 20.60 5.52 -0.85
N GLU A 198 21.13 4.67 -1.72
CA GLU A 198 21.23 4.88 -3.16
C GLU A 198 19.87 4.97 -3.86
N TYR A 199 18.78 4.53 -3.21
CA TYR A 199 17.41 4.66 -3.73
C TYR A 199 16.75 6.00 -3.40
N LEU A 200 17.35 6.80 -2.50
CA LEU A 200 16.80 8.09 -2.12
C LEU A 200 16.71 9.03 -3.32
N LEU A 201 15.58 9.73 -3.38
CA LEU A 201 15.30 10.73 -4.40
C LEU A 201 15.65 12.13 -3.88
N THR A 202 16.26 12.94 -4.76
CA THR A 202 16.37 14.37 -4.52
C THR A 202 15.06 15.08 -4.91
N PRO A 203 14.84 16.33 -4.50
CA PRO A 203 13.70 17.12 -4.99
C PRO A 203 13.66 17.21 -6.52
N GLU A 204 14.81 17.29 -7.19
CA GLU A 204 14.92 17.33 -8.65
C GLU A 204 14.50 15.99 -9.28
N ASP A 205 14.88 14.86 -8.66
CA ASP A 205 14.46 13.53 -9.09
C ASP A 205 12.92 13.40 -9.02
N ILE A 206 12.31 13.89 -7.94
CA ILE A 206 10.84 13.89 -7.77
C ILE A 206 10.18 14.80 -8.81
N HIS A 207 10.70 15.99 -9.03
CA HIS A 207 10.19 16.91 -10.05
C HIS A 207 10.25 16.26 -11.45
N SER A 208 11.37 15.65 -11.81
CA SER A 208 11.51 14.91 -13.07
C SER A 208 10.49 13.79 -13.21
N ALA A 209 10.27 13.00 -12.14
CA ALA A 209 9.29 11.92 -12.15
C ALA A 209 7.86 12.43 -12.36
N LEU A 210 7.48 13.53 -11.70
CA LEU A 210 6.15 14.13 -11.87
C LEU A 210 5.96 14.74 -13.26
N THR A 211 6.97 15.36 -13.81
CA THR A 211 6.96 15.86 -15.20
C THR A 211 6.74 14.69 -16.18
N THR A 212 7.46 13.59 -16.01
CA THR A 212 7.27 12.37 -16.81
C THR A 212 5.83 11.83 -16.69
N ALA A 213 5.27 11.88 -15.48
CA ALA A 213 3.88 11.44 -15.26
C ALA A 213 2.87 12.33 -15.99
N GLU A 214 3.05 13.66 -16.01
CA GLU A 214 2.22 14.57 -16.80
C GLU A 214 2.36 14.36 -18.30
N GLU A 215 3.57 14.08 -18.80
CA GLU A 215 3.78 13.74 -20.21
C GLU A 215 2.94 12.53 -20.62
N VAL A 216 2.92 11.46 -19.80
CA VAL A 216 2.08 10.28 -20.06
C VAL A 216 0.59 10.63 -19.95
N PHE A 217 0.19 11.43 -18.93
CA PHE A 217 -1.18 11.89 -18.78
C PHE A 217 -1.68 12.61 -20.04
N HIS A 218 -0.88 13.52 -20.57
CA HIS A 218 -1.21 14.27 -21.79
C HIS A 218 -1.23 13.36 -23.04
N ALA A 219 -0.27 12.42 -23.16
CA ALA A 219 -0.26 11.43 -24.24
C ALA A 219 -1.55 10.57 -24.24
N CYS A 220 -2.11 10.29 -23.05
CA CYS A 220 -3.39 9.60 -22.88
C CYS A 220 -4.62 10.53 -22.97
N LYS A 221 -4.44 11.81 -23.33
CA LYS A 221 -5.51 12.81 -23.46
C LYS A 221 -6.32 13.00 -22.17
N GLY A 222 -5.67 12.90 -21.01
CA GLY A 222 -6.30 13.09 -19.70
C GLY A 222 -7.31 12.00 -19.29
N LYS A 223 -7.29 10.83 -19.94
CA LYS A 223 -8.24 9.74 -19.67
C LYS A 223 -7.72 8.71 -18.66
N VAL A 224 -6.66 9.03 -17.93
CA VAL A 224 -6.00 8.14 -16.98
C VAL A 224 -5.89 8.82 -15.63
N ARG A 225 -5.62 8.03 -14.59
CA ARG A 225 -5.38 8.54 -13.24
C ARG A 225 -3.96 8.20 -12.82
N ILE A 226 -3.17 9.22 -12.56
CA ILE A 226 -1.80 9.07 -12.08
C ILE A 226 -1.66 9.94 -10.83
N GLY A 227 -1.02 9.42 -9.79
CA GLY A 227 -0.87 10.17 -8.55
C GLY A 227 0.19 9.62 -7.63
N GLY A 228 0.23 10.11 -6.40
CA GLY A 228 1.14 9.66 -5.36
C GLY A 228 1.02 10.47 -4.08
N GLU A 229 1.65 9.95 -3.02
CA GLU A 229 1.72 10.61 -1.72
C GLU A 229 3.15 11.05 -1.43
N TYR A 230 3.34 12.34 -1.24
CA TYR A 230 4.65 12.96 -1.02
C TYR A 230 4.73 13.60 0.38
N PRO A 231 5.92 13.65 0.98
CA PRO A 231 6.10 14.35 2.24
C PRO A 231 5.74 15.83 2.13
N PRO A 232 5.23 16.45 3.21
CA PRO A 232 4.94 17.89 3.22
C PRO A 232 6.17 18.72 2.87
N GLY A 233 5.98 19.72 2.00
CA GLY A 233 7.03 20.69 1.63
C GLY A 233 8.00 20.24 0.53
N ILE A 234 7.86 19.01 0.02
CA ILE A 234 8.70 18.53 -1.11
C ILE A 234 8.03 18.83 -2.46
N VAL A 235 6.71 18.69 -2.52
CA VAL A 235 5.92 18.90 -3.75
C VAL A 235 4.85 19.93 -3.47
N ASP A 236 4.67 20.86 -4.39
CA ASP A 236 3.50 21.73 -4.46
C ASP A 236 2.52 21.14 -5.49
N PRO A 237 1.38 20.56 -5.05
CA PRO A 237 0.40 19.96 -5.96
C PRO A 237 -0.16 20.94 -7.01
N ALA A 238 -0.13 22.23 -6.73
CA ALA A 238 -0.61 23.25 -7.68
C ALA A 238 0.27 23.35 -8.94
N GLN A 239 1.52 22.85 -8.88
CA GLN A 239 2.41 22.78 -10.04
C GLN A 239 2.09 21.61 -10.98
N TYR A 240 1.29 20.63 -10.53
CA TYR A 240 0.94 19.42 -11.27
C TYR A 240 -0.57 19.18 -11.23
N PRO A 241 -1.38 20.08 -11.83
CA PRO A 241 -2.83 20.07 -11.69
C PRO A 241 -3.51 18.84 -12.32
N ASP A 242 -2.82 18.13 -13.19
CA ASP A 242 -3.31 16.94 -13.90
C ASP A 242 -3.07 15.64 -13.11
N LEU A 243 -2.28 15.71 -12.04
CA LEU A 243 -1.95 14.56 -11.20
C LEU A 243 -2.74 14.58 -9.88
N ILE A 244 -2.99 13.41 -9.32
CA ILE A 244 -3.66 13.25 -8.03
C ILE A 244 -2.60 13.16 -6.93
N LEU A 245 -2.19 14.30 -6.40
CA LEU A 245 -1.10 14.37 -5.41
C LEU A 245 -1.65 14.70 -4.02
N SER A 246 -1.16 13.97 -3.03
CA SER A 246 -1.37 14.25 -1.61
C SER A 246 -0.03 14.58 -0.95
N THR A 247 -0.02 15.63 -0.12
CA THR A 247 1.15 16.04 0.69
C THR A 247 0.86 15.99 2.19
N ASP A 248 -0.34 15.54 2.58
CA ASP A 248 -0.71 15.34 3.97
C ASP A 248 -0.38 13.91 4.41
N CYS A 249 0.30 13.78 5.55
CA CYS A 249 0.54 12.47 6.15
C CYS A 249 -0.76 11.91 6.75
N PRO A 250 -1.30 10.78 6.23
CA PRO A 250 -2.55 10.21 6.73
C PRO A 250 -2.37 9.38 8.02
N ALA A 251 -1.13 9.13 8.48
CA ALA A 251 -0.83 8.27 9.62
C ALA A 251 -1.62 8.70 10.88
N ALA A 252 -2.27 7.77 11.54
CA ALA A 252 -3.17 7.93 12.67
C ALA A 252 -4.39 8.86 12.46
N LYS A 253 -4.44 9.64 11.38
CA LYS A 253 -5.58 10.53 11.04
C LYS A 253 -6.57 9.86 10.12
N GLY A 254 -6.10 9.33 9.01
CA GLY A 254 -6.88 8.68 7.96
C GLY A 254 -6.68 7.17 7.91
N ILE A 255 -5.49 6.71 8.31
CA ILE A 255 -5.09 5.30 8.25
C ILE A 255 -4.22 4.91 9.46
N PHE A 256 -4.28 3.65 9.84
CA PHE A 256 -3.35 3.00 10.77
C PHE A 256 -3.08 1.57 10.29
N THR A 257 -2.10 0.93 10.89
CA THR A 257 -1.66 -0.41 10.46
C THR A 257 -1.71 -1.38 11.64
N VAL A 258 -2.07 -2.62 11.37
CA VAL A 258 -1.95 -3.76 12.29
C VAL A 258 -0.95 -4.73 11.70
N SER A 259 0.17 -4.95 12.41
CA SER A 259 1.23 -5.87 12.00
C SER A 259 0.82 -7.34 12.15
N PRO A 260 1.56 -8.30 11.57
CA PRO A 260 1.19 -9.70 11.57
C PRO A 260 0.99 -10.30 12.97
N ASP A 261 1.67 -9.78 13.99
CA ASP A 261 1.54 -10.16 15.41
C ASP A 261 0.40 -9.45 16.15
N GLY A 262 -0.37 -8.62 15.45
CA GLY A 262 -1.51 -7.90 16.02
C GLY A 262 -1.18 -6.58 16.70
N MET A 263 0.04 -6.05 16.55
CA MET A 263 0.40 -4.76 17.11
C MET A 263 -0.04 -3.62 16.20
N ILE A 264 -0.65 -2.59 16.77
CA ILE A 264 -1.02 -1.37 16.05
C ILE A 264 0.21 -0.47 15.89
N ARG A 265 0.35 0.10 14.69
CA ARG A 265 1.37 1.09 14.30
C ARG A 265 0.71 2.31 13.66
N LEU A 266 1.42 3.42 13.60
CA LEU A 266 0.91 4.66 12.99
C LEU A 266 0.64 4.48 11.49
N CYS A 267 1.53 3.78 10.78
CA CYS A 267 1.46 3.47 9.35
C CYS A 267 2.34 2.27 9.01
N GLU A 268 2.35 1.83 7.75
CA GLU A 268 3.12 0.70 7.25
C GLU A 268 4.64 0.87 7.39
N HIS A 269 5.13 2.11 7.42
CA HIS A 269 6.57 2.41 7.45
C HIS A 269 7.12 2.65 8.87
N ASP A 270 6.27 2.92 9.84
CA ASP A 270 6.70 3.22 11.21
C ASP A 270 6.96 1.91 11.99
N PRO A 271 8.19 1.65 12.46
CA PRO A 271 8.50 0.42 13.18
C PRO A 271 7.94 0.39 14.61
N ARG A 272 7.45 1.52 15.15
CA ARG A 272 6.99 1.61 16.53
C ARG A 272 5.68 0.88 16.72
N GLN A 273 5.70 -0.13 17.57
CA GLN A 273 4.52 -0.84 18.04
C GLN A 273 3.89 -0.06 19.20
N LEU A 274 2.59 0.23 19.08
CA LEU A 274 1.88 1.10 20.05
C LEU A 274 1.15 0.29 21.12
N CYS A 275 0.24 -0.57 20.69
CA CYS A 275 -0.52 -1.47 21.55
C CYS A 275 -1.06 -2.64 20.70
N ARG A 276 -1.60 -3.66 21.35
CA ARG A 276 -2.30 -4.76 20.64
C ARG A 276 -3.63 -4.28 20.06
N TRP A 277 -4.09 -4.92 18.99
CA TRP A 277 -5.35 -4.60 18.33
C TRP A 277 -6.58 -4.70 19.26
N ASP A 278 -6.58 -5.63 20.21
CA ASP A 278 -7.65 -5.82 21.21
C ASP A 278 -7.60 -4.82 22.36
N GLU A 279 -6.50 -4.07 22.47
CA GLU A 279 -6.29 -2.99 23.44
C GLU A 279 -6.31 -1.60 22.78
N TRP A 280 -6.84 -1.46 21.56
CA TRP A 280 -6.77 -0.23 20.76
C TRP A 280 -7.24 1.04 21.49
N LYS A 281 -8.10 0.91 22.50
CA LYS A 281 -8.55 2.07 23.32
C LYS A 281 -7.40 2.74 24.08
N ALA A 282 -6.29 2.02 24.29
CA ALA A 282 -5.08 2.58 24.89
C ALA A 282 -4.42 3.65 24.00
N LEU A 283 -4.70 3.68 22.69
CA LEU A 283 -4.17 4.69 21.77
C LEU A 283 -4.43 6.13 22.24
N GLU A 284 -5.56 6.38 22.92
CA GLU A 284 -5.87 7.68 23.51
C GLU A 284 -4.81 8.18 24.50
N GLN A 285 -4.09 7.28 25.13
CA GLN A 285 -3.11 7.60 26.17
C GLN A 285 -1.68 7.65 25.61
N ILE A 286 -1.46 7.18 24.37
CA ILE A 286 -0.15 7.11 23.73
C ILE A 286 0.22 8.49 23.16
N PRO A 287 1.31 9.13 23.65
CA PRO A 287 1.65 10.50 23.25
C PRO A 287 1.79 10.69 21.74
N VAL A 288 2.56 9.82 21.07
CA VAL A 288 2.80 9.94 19.62
C VAL A 288 1.52 9.81 18.80
N TRP A 289 0.57 8.96 19.22
CA TRP A 289 -0.74 8.87 18.57
C TRP A 289 -1.50 10.19 18.68
N ARG A 290 -1.54 10.76 19.89
CA ARG A 290 -2.20 12.04 20.15
C ARG A 290 -1.59 13.20 19.37
N GLU A 291 -0.27 13.25 19.28
CA GLU A 291 0.45 14.26 18.49
C GLU A 291 0.10 14.17 17.02
N MET A 292 0.05 12.96 16.44
CA MET A 292 -0.33 12.74 15.06
C MET A 292 -1.76 13.21 14.77
N ILE A 293 -2.75 12.79 15.57
CA ILE A 293 -4.16 13.18 15.34
C ILE A 293 -4.41 14.67 15.53
N THR A 294 -3.61 15.35 16.35
CA THR A 294 -3.74 16.80 16.59
C THR A 294 -2.95 17.67 15.61
N GLY A 295 -2.21 17.04 14.68
CA GLY A 295 -1.40 17.75 13.69
C GLY A 295 -0.14 18.43 14.25
N LYS A 296 0.28 18.07 15.45
CA LYS A 296 1.47 18.63 16.11
C LYS A 296 2.79 18.00 15.64
N HIS A 297 2.72 16.95 14.82
CA HIS A 297 3.92 16.31 14.25
C HIS A 297 4.15 16.88 12.84
N PRO A 298 5.07 17.84 12.66
CA PRO A 298 5.20 18.57 11.39
C PRO A 298 5.90 17.78 10.28
N VAL A 299 6.65 16.73 10.62
CA VAL A 299 7.46 15.98 9.63
C VAL A 299 7.35 14.48 9.92
N CYS A 300 7.20 13.69 8.85
CA CYS A 300 7.31 12.25 8.96
C CYS A 300 8.72 11.89 9.47
N PRO A 301 8.85 11.10 10.56
CA PRO A 301 10.17 10.75 11.11
C PRO A 301 11.11 10.05 10.12
N LEU A 302 10.58 9.53 9.01
CA LEU A 302 11.35 8.87 7.96
C LEU A 302 11.97 9.86 6.95
N PHE A 303 11.67 11.15 7.08
CA PHE A 303 12.20 12.22 6.23
C PHE A 303 12.87 13.35 7.01
N SER A 304 13.13 13.13 8.32
CA SER A 304 13.83 14.10 9.19
C SER A 304 15.33 13.82 9.23
#